data_e1d031a498c1de71689b00522e837119
#
_entry.id   e1d031a498c1de71689b00522e837119
#
_cell.length_a   1.000
_cell.length_b   1.000
_cell.length_c   1.000
_cell.angle_alpha   90.00
_cell.angle_beta   90.00
_cell.angle_gamma   90.00
#
_symmetry.space_group_name_H-M   'P 1'
#
loop_
_entity.id
_entity.type
_entity.pdbx_description
1 polymer ?
#
loop_
_entity_poly.entity_id
_entity_poly.type
_entity_poly.pdbx_seq_one_letter_code
_entity_poly.pdbx_strand_id
1 'polypeptide(L)'
;MIEKIGSKLVEMSIDKHDKIFSITSHLPHLIAYNLVKSAQDFEKQEKYDLIKYSAGGLRDFSRIAASNEIMWRDIFFNNKKNISKAIELFIKNLNSFKKDINSKNNKSILNKLINTKKVRTKIIKLKQDINKPDFGRN
;
A
#
# COMPACT_ATOMS: atom_id res chain seq x y z
N MET A 1 -19.03 19.69 16.90
CA MET A 1 -17.62 20.00 17.24
C MET A 1 -16.67 19.61 16.11
N ILE A 2 -16.76 18.41 15.54
CA ILE A 2 -15.89 17.90 14.45
C ILE A 2 -15.97 18.77 13.17
N GLU A 3 -17.19 19.19 12.76
CA GLU A 3 -17.38 20.05 11.58
C GLU A 3 -16.78 21.45 11.74
N LYS A 4 -16.70 21.97 12.97
CA LYS A 4 -16.10 23.28 13.26
C LYS A 4 -14.59 23.33 13.03
N ILE A 5 -13.92 22.19 13.00
CA ILE A 5 -12.49 22.09 12.68
C ILE A 5 -12.22 21.69 11.21
N GLY A 6 -13.24 21.82 10.33
CA GLY A 6 -13.12 21.57 8.90
C GLY A 6 -13.16 20.10 8.48
N SER A 7 -13.46 19.17 9.40
CA SER A 7 -13.56 17.74 9.09
C SER A 7 -14.98 17.37 8.65
N LYS A 8 -15.08 16.49 7.65
CA LYS A 8 -16.35 15.94 7.18
C LYS A 8 -16.69 14.67 7.96
N LEU A 9 -17.84 14.66 8.63
CA LEU A 9 -18.35 13.48 9.30
C LEU A 9 -18.90 12.47 8.27
N VAL A 10 -18.52 11.21 8.43
CA VAL A 10 -19.07 10.09 7.63
C VAL A 10 -19.50 9.00 8.60
N GLU A 11 -20.80 8.69 8.61
CA GLU A 11 -21.37 7.61 9.40
C GLU A 11 -21.41 6.31 8.56
N MET A 12 -20.98 5.21 9.17
CA MET A 12 -21.05 3.90 8.53
C MET A 12 -21.10 2.79 9.59
N SER A 13 -21.58 1.59 9.21
CA SER A 13 -21.53 0.43 10.08
C SER A 13 -20.09 -0.04 10.31
N ILE A 14 -19.84 -0.70 11.45
CA ILE A 14 -18.53 -1.27 11.80
C ILE A 14 -18.05 -2.23 10.71
N ASP A 15 -18.91 -3.11 10.21
CA ASP A 15 -18.58 -4.05 9.14
C ASP A 15 -18.13 -3.34 7.85
N LYS A 16 -18.80 -2.25 7.48
CA LYS A 16 -18.42 -1.44 6.31
C LYS A 16 -17.09 -0.72 6.54
N HIS A 17 -16.88 -0.15 7.73
CA HIS A 17 -15.63 0.47 8.13
C HIS A 17 -14.48 -0.52 7.99
N ASP A 18 -14.57 -1.69 8.60
CA ASP A 18 -13.51 -2.69 8.63
C ASP A 18 -13.17 -3.22 7.23
N LYS A 19 -14.17 -3.40 6.36
CA LYS A 19 -13.95 -3.78 4.96
C LYS A 19 -13.22 -2.70 4.17
N ILE A 20 -13.63 -1.44 4.29
CA ILE A 20 -12.99 -0.33 3.58
C ILE A 20 -11.55 -0.17 4.03
N PHE A 21 -11.34 -0.09 5.36
CA PHE A 21 -10.01 0.17 5.91
C PHE A 21 -9.05 -1.02 5.77
N SER A 22 -9.56 -2.25 5.61
CA SER A 22 -8.69 -3.39 5.26
C SER A 22 -7.91 -3.18 3.96
N ILE A 23 -8.49 -2.48 2.98
CA ILE A 23 -7.86 -2.19 1.67
C ILE A 23 -7.18 -0.83 1.65
N THR A 24 -7.80 0.20 2.25
CA THR A 24 -7.32 1.58 2.09
C THR A 24 -6.29 2.02 3.13
N SER A 25 -6.17 1.26 4.22
CA SER A 25 -5.26 1.56 5.33
C SER A 25 -4.42 0.34 5.74
N HIS A 26 -5.06 -0.77 6.14
CA HIS A 26 -4.36 -1.89 6.77
C HIS A 26 -3.44 -2.62 5.78
N LEU A 27 -3.94 -2.93 4.59
CA LEU A 27 -3.12 -3.57 3.55
C LEU A 27 -1.92 -2.72 3.11
N PRO A 28 -2.02 -1.40 2.86
CA PRO A 28 -0.87 -0.56 2.57
C PRO A 28 0.23 -0.61 3.62
N HIS A 29 -0.12 -0.57 4.92
CA HIS A 29 0.87 -0.70 5.99
C HIS A 29 1.51 -2.08 6.02
N LEU A 30 0.72 -3.14 5.86
CA LEU A 30 1.25 -4.50 5.79
C LEU A 30 2.22 -4.66 4.61
N ILE A 31 1.88 -4.09 3.44
CA ILE A 31 2.75 -4.11 2.26
C ILE A 31 4.05 -3.36 2.56
N ALA A 32 3.98 -2.21 3.22
CA ALA A 32 5.17 -1.44 3.60
C ALA A 32 6.10 -2.25 4.51
N TYR A 33 5.57 -2.87 5.56
CA TYR A 33 6.34 -3.76 6.43
C TYR A 33 6.97 -4.93 5.64
N ASN A 34 6.19 -5.58 4.76
CA ASN A 34 6.69 -6.70 3.96
C ASN A 34 7.73 -6.28 2.93
N LEU A 35 7.59 -5.12 2.30
CA LEU A 35 8.58 -4.61 1.35
C LEU A 35 9.93 -4.37 2.04
N VAL A 36 9.91 -3.71 3.20
CA VAL A 36 11.13 -3.49 4.00
C VAL A 36 11.74 -4.81 4.46
N LYS A 37 10.91 -5.75 4.93
CA LYS A 37 11.35 -7.10 5.31
C LYS A 37 11.98 -7.84 4.12
N SER A 38 11.38 -7.75 2.94
CA SER A 38 11.91 -8.38 1.72
C SER A 38 13.26 -7.78 1.31
N ALA A 39 13.41 -6.46 1.43
CA ALA A 39 14.70 -5.81 1.19
C ALA A 39 15.78 -6.29 2.18
N GLN A 40 15.44 -6.41 3.46
CA GLN A 40 16.35 -6.94 4.49
C GLN A 40 16.73 -8.41 4.23
N ASP A 41 15.78 -9.23 3.83
CA ASP A 41 16.05 -10.66 3.55
C ASP A 41 16.93 -10.81 2.31
N PHE A 42 16.67 -10.02 1.27
CA PHE A 42 17.50 -9.98 0.06
C PHE A 42 18.93 -9.55 0.36
N GLU A 43 19.11 -8.49 1.18
CA GLU A 43 20.42 -8.02 1.62
C GLU A 43 21.23 -9.13 2.32
N LYS A 44 20.57 -9.91 3.19
CA LYS A 44 21.19 -11.06 3.87
C LYS A 44 21.59 -12.18 2.91
N GLN A 45 20.75 -12.47 1.91
CA GLN A 45 21.00 -13.52 0.93
C GLN A 45 22.15 -13.17 -0.01
N GLU A 46 22.15 -11.96 -0.53
CA GLU A 46 23.13 -11.51 -1.53
C GLU A 46 24.40 -10.95 -0.92
N LYS A 47 24.42 -10.70 0.40
CA LYS A 47 25.55 -10.08 1.13
C LYS A 47 25.94 -8.70 0.60
N TYR A 48 24.97 -7.92 0.13
CA TYR A 48 25.14 -6.55 -0.34
C TYR A 48 24.54 -5.56 0.67
N ASP A 49 25.13 -4.38 0.81
CA ASP A 49 24.58 -3.23 1.56
C ASP A 49 23.41 -2.59 0.76
N LEU A 50 22.35 -3.34 0.49
CA LEU A 50 21.24 -2.92 -0.38
C LEU A 50 20.54 -1.66 0.16
N ILE A 51 20.32 -1.62 1.47
CA ILE A 51 19.59 -0.52 2.13
C ILE A 51 20.33 0.81 1.93
N LYS A 52 21.65 0.81 1.85
CA LYS A 52 22.49 1.97 1.55
C LYS A 52 22.14 2.62 0.20
N TYR A 53 21.65 1.84 -0.74
CA TYR A 53 21.28 2.28 -2.08
C TYR A 53 19.78 2.51 -2.25
N SER A 54 19.05 2.76 -1.15
CA SER A 54 17.61 2.97 -1.17
C SER A 54 17.22 4.10 -2.12
N ALA A 55 16.45 3.78 -3.15
CA ALA A 55 15.83 4.76 -4.05
C ALA A 55 14.52 5.32 -3.46
N GLY A 56 13.94 6.35 -4.10
CA GLY A 56 12.74 7.05 -3.63
C GLY A 56 11.60 6.11 -3.24
N GLY A 57 11.31 5.09 -4.07
CA GLY A 57 10.23 4.13 -3.79
C GLY A 57 10.40 3.40 -2.46
N LEU A 58 11.58 2.84 -2.18
CA LEU A 58 11.81 2.15 -0.91
C LEU A 58 11.75 3.12 0.28
N ARG A 59 12.26 4.34 0.14
CA ARG A 59 12.20 5.37 1.19
C ARG A 59 10.76 5.75 1.53
N ASP A 60 9.91 5.97 0.52
CA ASP A 60 8.50 6.33 0.73
C ASP A 60 7.74 5.22 1.45
N PHE A 61 7.92 3.97 1.04
CA PHE A 61 7.29 2.82 1.71
C PHE A 61 7.87 2.58 3.11
N SER A 62 9.18 2.72 3.31
CA SER A 62 9.80 2.54 4.63
C SER A 62 9.31 3.56 5.66
N ARG A 63 8.93 4.77 5.24
CA ARG A 63 8.32 5.77 6.10
C ARG A 63 7.01 5.27 6.72
N ILE A 64 6.17 4.59 5.94
CA ILE A 64 4.93 3.98 6.42
C ILE A 64 5.23 2.84 7.40
N ALA A 65 6.26 2.05 7.14
CA ALA A 65 6.69 0.94 8.00
C ALA A 65 7.32 1.37 9.33
N ALA A 66 7.56 2.67 9.55
CA ALA A 66 8.04 3.22 10.83
C ALA A 66 6.91 3.51 11.84
N SER A 67 5.70 3.03 11.59
CA SER A 67 4.55 3.19 12.48
C SER A 67 4.66 2.30 13.73
N ASN A 68 3.91 2.64 14.78
CA ASN A 68 3.92 1.90 16.05
C ASN A 68 3.51 0.43 15.88
N GLU A 69 4.40 -0.48 16.22
CA GLU A 69 4.28 -1.92 15.99
C GLU A 69 3.18 -2.57 16.83
N ILE A 70 2.96 -2.10 18.06
CA ILE A 70 1.92 -2.64 18.95
C ILE A 70 0.54 -2.28 18.42
N MET A 71 0.34 -1.00 18.07
CA MET A 71 -0.90 -0.52 17.47
C MET A 71 -1.23 -1.31 16.20
N TRP A 72 -0.27 -1.51 15.30
CA TRP A 72 -0.51 -2.22 14.05
C TRP A 72 -0.75 -3.71 14.24
N ARG A 73 -0.07 -4.36 15.18
CA ARG A 73 -0.37 -5.73 15.59
C ARG A 73 -1.84 -5.85 15.99
N ASP A 74 -2.34 -4.95 16.84
CA ASP A 74 -3.70 -5.00 17.35
C ASP A 74 -4.73 -4.71 16.24
N ILE A 75 -4.45 -3.76 15.35
CA ILE A 75 -5.27 -3.51 14.16
C ILE A 75 -5.36 -4.77 13.28
N PHE A 76 -4.24 -5.44 13.02
CA PHE A 76 -4.22 -6.64 12.18
C PHE A 76 -5.01 -7.78 12.82
N PHE A 77 -4.90 -7.98 14.13
CA PHE A 77 -5.62 -9.05 14.83
C PHE A 77 -7.12 -8.77 14.93
N ASN A 78 -7.52 -7.53 15.22
CA ASN A 78 -8.93 -7.17 15.35
C ASN A 78 -9.68 -7.23 14.01
N ASN A 79 -9.04 -6.91 12.89
CA ASN A 79 -9.66 -6.99 11.56
C ASN A 79 -9.13 -8.17 10.71
N LYS A 80 -8.69 -9.26 11.35
CA LYS A 80 -8.01 -10.40 10.69
C LYS A 80 -8.76 -10.96 9.49
N LYS A 81 -10.09 -11.11 9.57
CA LYS A 81 -10.92 -11.70 8.50
C LYS A 81 -10.88 -10.88 7.21
N ASN A 82 -11.03 -9.57 7.30
CA ASN A 82 -11.02 -8.70 6.12
C ASN A 82 -9.59 -8.49 5.60
N ILE A 83 -8.61 -8.39 6.50
CA ILE A 83 -7.20 -8.29 6.12
C ILE A 83 -6.72 -9.55 5.39
N SER A 84 -7.08 -10.75 5.86
CA SER A 84 -6.72 -11.99 5.15
C SER A 84 -7.25 -12.00 3.73
N LYS A 85 -8.51 -11.60 3.52
CA LYS A 85 -9.08 -11.47 2.17
C LYS A 85 -8.36 -10.41 1.32
N ALA A 86 -7.98 -9.29 1.92
CA ALA A 86 -7.22 -8.24 1.24
C ALA A 86 -5.83 -8.73 0.81
N ILE A 87 -5.15 -9.50 1.66
CA ILE A 87 -3.87 -10.14 1.36
C ILE A 87 -4.02 -11.14 0.20
N GLU A 88 -5.02 -12.01 0.24
CA GLU A 88 -5.27 -12.98 -0.84
C GLU A 88 -5.48 -12.30 -2.19
N LEU A 89 -6.28 -11.23 -2.21
CA LEU A 89 -6.49 -10.42 -3.41
C LEU A 89 -5.19 -9.78 -3.90
N PHE A 90 -4.39 -9.23 -2.99
CA PHE A 90 -3.10 -8.63 -3.32
C PHE A 90 -2.12 -9.65 -3.90
N ILE A 91 -2.00 -10.83 -3.28
CA ILE A 91 -1.15 -11.93 -3.78
C ILE A 91 -1.60 -12.37 -5.17
N LYS A 92 -2.91 -12.54 -5.39
CA LYS A 92 -3.46 -12.87 -6.71
C LYS A 92 -3.04 -11.85 -7.77
N ASN A 93 -3.16 -10.56 -7.47
CA ASN A 93 -2.77 -9.49 -8.38
C ASN A 93 -1.25 -9.47 -8.63
N LEU A 94 -0.45 -9.64 -7.56
CA LEU A 94 1.01 -9.69 -7.67
C LEU A 94 1.47 -10.87 -8.54
N ASN A 95 0.88 -12.05 -8.37
CA ASN A 95 1.15 -13.22 -9.20
C ASN A 95 0.76 -12.99 -10.67
N SER A 96 -0.32 -12.23 -10.93
CA SER A 96 -0.70 -11.84 -12.29
C SER A 96 0.34 -10.92 -12.93
N PHE A 97 0.90 -9.96 -12.19
CA PHE A 97 2.02 -9.14 -12.67
C PHE A 97 3.27 -9.99 -12.90
N LYS A 98 3.64 -10.86 -11.96
CA LYS A 98 4.78 -11.77 -12.10
C LYS A 98 4.68 -12.64 -13.36
N LYS A 99 3.49 -13.18 -13.65
CA LYS A 99 3.22 -13.95 -14.87
C LYS A 99 3.49 -13.14 -16.12
N ASP A 100 2.96 -11.91 -16.18
CA ASP A 100 3.11 -11.05 -17.35
C ASP A 100 4.56 -10.58 -17.55
N ILE A 101 5.29 -10.32 -16.47
CA ILE A 101 6.72 -9.98 -16.49
C ILE A 101 7.52 -11.16 -17.08
N ASN A 102 7.30 -12.36 -16.55
CA ASN A 102 8.02 -13.57 -16.99
C ASN A 102 7.75 -13.92 -18.45
N SER A 103 6.51 -13.73 -18.91
CA SER A 103 6.11 -13.97 -20.30
C SER A 103 6.35 -12.77 -21.24
N LYS A 104 6.90 -11.65 -20.72
CA LYS A 104 7.08 -10.39 -21.47
C LYS A 104 5.79 -9.91 -22.15
N ASN A 105 4.62 -10.13 -21.50
CA ASN A 105 3.32 -9.75 -22.04
C ASN A 105 3.11 -8.23 -21.98
N ASN A 106 3.68 -7.52 -22.94
CA ASN A 106 3.68 -6.06 -23.01
C ASN A 106 2.25 -5.48 -22.98
N LYS A 107 1.32 -6.06 -23.74
CA LYS A 107 -0.08 -5.57 -23.80
C LYS A 107 -0.76 -5.66 -22.43
N SER A 108 -0.63 -6.79 -21.74
CA SER A 108 -1.23 -6.99 -20.43
C SER A 108 -0.64 -6.06 -19.38
N ILE A 109 0.68 -5.93 -19.32
CA ILE A 109 1.37 -5.02 -18.39
C ILE A 109 0.92 -3.57 -18.61
N LEU A 110 0.96 -3.09 -19.85
CA LEU A 110 0.55 -1.71 -20.16
C LEU A 110 -0.90 -1.45 -19.76
N ASN A 111 -1.82 -2.37 -20.06
CA ASN A 111 -3.22 -2.22 -19.66
C ASN A 111 -3.40 -2.12 -18.14
N LYS A 112 -2.68 -2.95 -17.36
CA LYS A 112 -2.71 -2.89 -15.91
C LYS A 112 -2.21 -1.55 -15.39
N LEU A 113 -1.06 -1.07 -15.88
CA LEU A 113 -0.47 0.21 -15.48
C LEU A 113 -1.37 1.40 -15.83
N ILE A 114 -1.94 1.41 -17.04
CA ILE A 114 -2.88 2.46 -17.47
C ILE A 114 -4.12 2.48 -16.59
N ASN A 115 -4.69 1.32 -16.27
CA ASN A 115 -5.90 1.24 -15.46
C ASN A 115 -5.65 1.68 -14.01
N THR A 116 -4.52 1.29 -13.41
CA THR A 116 -4.15 1.76 -12.07
C THR A 116 -3.89 3.26 -12.04
N LYS A 117 -3.26 3.84 -13.09
CA LYS A 117 -3.08 5.28 -13.23
C LYS A 117 -4.42 6.03 -13.27
N LYS A 118 -5.46 5.48 -13.93
CA LYS A 118 -6.81 6.06 -13.91
C LYS A 118 -7.38 6.12 -12.49
N VAL A 119 -7.16 5.10 -11.67
CA VAL A 119 -7.59 5.11 -10.26
C VAL A 119 -6.87 6.20 -9.48
N ARG A 120 -5.56 6.38 -9.67
CA ARG A 120 -4.80 7.49 -9.06
C ARG A 120 -5.38 8.86 -9.44
N THR A 121 -5.70 9.07 -10.72
CA THR A 121 -6.35 10.30 -11.19
C THR A 121 -7.70 10.54 -10.49
N LYS A 122 -8.47 9.48 -10.22
CA LYS A 122 -9.74 9.58 -9.47
C LYS A 122 -9.50 10.01 -8.01
N ILE A 123 -8.50 9.45 -7.35
CA ILE A 123 -8.13 9.82 -5.97
C ILE A 123 -7.83 11.33 -5.89
N ILE A 124 -7.07 11.86 -6.83
CA ILE A 124 -6.73 13.30 -6.91
C ILE A 124 -7.99 14.14 -7.16
N LYS A 125 -8.85 13.74 -8.11
CA LYS A 125 -10.12 14.44 -8.40
C LYS A 125 -11.05 14.48 -7.20
N LEU A 126 -11.04 13.46 -6.34
CA LEU A 126 -11.79 13.40 -5.09
C LEU A 126 -11.15 14.22 -3.96
N LYS A 127 -10.06 14.96 -4.24
CA LYS A 127 -9.31 15.74 -3.26
C LYS A 127 -8.82 14.93 -2.05
N GLN A 128 -8.56 13.63 -2.27
CA GLN A 128 -8.00 12.75 -1.24
C GLN A 128 -6.46 12.84 -1.21
N ASP A 129 -5.86 13.49 -2.21
CA ASP A 129 -4.43 13.72 -2.31
C ASP A 129 -4.13 14.85 -3.31
N ILE A 130 -2.91 15.37 -3.29
CA ILE A 130 -2.43 16.44 -4.17
C ILE A 130 -1.90 15.90 -5.49
N ASN A 131 -1.94 16.73 -6.55
CA ASN A 131 -1.48 16.37 -7.89
C ASN A 131 0.04 16.59 -8.08
N LYS A 132 0.83 16.48 -7.03
CA LYS A 132 2.29 16.52 -7.13
C LYS A 132 2.85 15.16 -6.78
N PRO A 133 3.88 14.68 -7.50
CA PRO A 133 4.64 13.54 -7.03
C PRO A 133 5.38 13.98 -5.78
N ASP A 134 4.82 13.67 -4.62
CA ASP A 134 5.51 13.83 -3.35
C ASP A 134 6.39 12.59 -3.15
N PHE A 135 7.60 12.68 -3.63
CA PHE A 135 8.63 11.67 -3.40
C PHE A 135 9.42 11.94 -2.11
N GLY A 136 8.83 12.68 -1.14
CA GLY A 136 9.51 13.06 0.10
C GLY A 136 10.72 13.98 -0.14
N ARG A 137 10.70 14.75 -1.23
CA ARG A 137 11.72 15.74 -1.58
C ARG A 137 11.10 17.14 -1.47
N ASN A 138 11.22 17.70 -0.31
CA ASN A 138 11.24 19.16 -0.13
C ASN A 138 12.68 19.61 -0.21
#